data_d68f52312ef218277ecdf3f0ee7316a3
#
_entry.id   d68f52312ef218277ecdf3f0ee7316a3
#
_cell.length_a   1.000
_cell.length_b   1.000
_cell.length_c   1.000
_cell.angle_alpha   90.00
_cell.angle_beta   90.00
_cell.angle_gamma   90.00
#
_symmetry.space_group_name_H-M   'P 1'
#
loop_
_entity.id
_entity.type
_entity.pdbx_description
1 polymer ?
#
loop_
_entity_poly.entity_id
_entity_poly.type
_entity_poly.pdbx_seq_one_letter_code
_entity_poly.pdbx_strand_id
1 'polypeptide(L)'
;VLLPSEARSADAPACHAGAYRLLDGSVVGIDRLSEPAQLRWQRVDGTTGLLSPADGAWRSTTGWTGRPDGKVVRFGECGEGRIAFDRQAGSKLAFDITETRFAGKGEQLRGRLVLPHGDGPVPIAVIVHGSEDYSGVDFYAAQHLFPAQGVGVFVYDKRGTGQSTGTYTQDFHLLSDDAVAALHEARRLAGPRAARIGFLGGSQAGWVAPLAASKTDHAAFVLVGYGMADSPLAEDRDQVMLDLRRAGYGEEVMAKAREITEATAAVVASRREADWERLEVLRRRYAGEPWYPAIKGEFSGLLLQHTREQIEATAAQHDKGTTWNYDTMPVMRALRIPQLWILAGADREAPPEETLRRLVALGEAGHPITTVVFPGTDHGIREFETGDDDTRTYTRIADGYQRMQVDWILTGTLPHAPYGRARVVAQPGY
;
A
#
# COMPACT_ATOMS: atom_id res chain seq x y z
N VAL A 1 11.08 52.34 -6.09
CA VAL A 1 11.78 51.13 -6.57
C VAL A 1 11.09 49.94 -5.89
N LEU A 2 10.17 49.28 -6.63
CA LEU A 2 9.53 48.04 -6.23
C LEU A 2 10.49 46.90 -6.57
N LEU A 3 10.93 46.17 -5.58
CA LEU A 3 11.68 44.93 -5.75
C LEU A 3 10.73 43.87 -6.36
N PRO A 4 11.18 43.05 -7.31
CA PRO A 4 10.36 41.98 -7.82
C PRO A 4 10.10 40.96 -6.71
N SER A 5 8.85 40.58 -6.57
CA SER A 5 8.39 39.46 -5.72
C SER A 5 9.13 38.19 -6.14
N GLU A 6 9.97 37.65 -5.25
CA GLU A 6 10.50 36.32 -5.41
C GLU A 6 9.31 35.34 -5.44
N ALA A 7 9.01 34.83 -6.64
CA ALA A 7 8.05 33.77 -6.81
C ALA A 7 8.52 32.55 -5.99
N ARG A 8 7.69 32.14 -5.03
CA ARG A 8 7.94 31.00 -4.16
C ARG A 8 8.14 29.75 -5.01
N SER A 9 9.34 29.23 -4.98
CA SER A 9 9.75 27.99 -5.72
C SER A 9 9.09 26.69 -5.19
N ALA A 10 8.17 26.79 -4.24
CA ALA A 10 7.55 25.64 -3.57
C ALA A 10 6.42 24.97 -4.37
N ASP A 11 5.80 25.64 -5.34
CA ASP A 11 4.64 25.11 -6.07
C ASP A 11 5.00 24.51 -7.45
N ALA A 12 6.22 24.72 -7.94
CA ALA A 12 6.65 24.24 -9.26
C ALA A 12 6.53 22.73 -9.50
N PRO A 13 6.80 21.82 -8.54
CA PRO A 13 6.62 20.39 -8.75
C PRO A 13 5.16 19.93 -8.85
N ALA A 14 4.23 20.61 -8.17
CA ALA A 14 2.83 20.19 -8.09
C ALA A 14 2.12 20.25 -9.46
N CYS A 15 2.40 21.25 -10.29
CA CYS A 15 1.78 21.41 -11.59
C CYS A 15 2.23 20.36 -12.62
N HIS A 16 3.38 19.72 -12.39
CA HIS A 16 3.92 18.68 -13.27
C HIS A 16 3.34 17.28 -12.94
N ALA A 17 2.72 17.09 -11.77
CA ALA A 17 2.09 15.81 -11.44
C ALA A 17 0.93 15.50 -12.41
N GLY A 18 0.83 14.23 -12.82
CA GLY A 18 -0.19 13.73 -13.73
C GLY A 18 0.34 12.65 -14.66
N ALA A 19 -0.50 12.18 -15.57
CA ALA A 19 -0.11 11.23 -16.61
C ALA A 19 0.21 11.96 -17.93
N TYR A 20 1.22 11.47 -18.62
CA TYR A 20 1.64 12.03 -19.93
C TYR A 20 1.70 10.91 -20.96
N ARG A 21 1.10 11.14 -22.13
CA ARG A 21 1.23 10.26 -23.30
C ARG A 21 2.41 10.73 -24.14
N LEU A 22 3.37 9.84 -24.34
CA LEU A 22 4.54 10.08 -25.17
C LEU A 22 4.22 9.83 -26.66
N LEU A 23 5.12 10.26 -27.56
CA LEU A 23 4.93 10.10 -29.01
C LEU A 23 4.85 8.64 -29.46
N ASP A 24 5.48 7.70 -28.75
CA ASP A 24 5.38 6.26 -29.00
C ASP A 24 4.07 5.64 -28.49
N GLY A 25 3.16 6.43 -27.94
CA GLY A 25 1.89 6.00 -27.37
C GLY A 25 1.99 5.52 -25.92
N SER A 26 3.17 5.33 -25.38
CA SER A 26 3.35 4.93 -23.98
C SER A 26 2.92 6.03 -23.01
N VAL A 27 2.55 5.62 -21.79
CA VAL A 27 2.16 6.55 -20.73
C VAL A 27 3.18 6.54 -19.61
N VAL A 28 3.54 7.73 -19.13
CA VAL A 28 4.34 7.92 -17.92
C VAL A 28 3.54 8.75 -16.91
N GLY A 29 3.42 8.24 -15.69
CA GLY A 29 2.91 8.97 -14.53
C GLY A 29 4.03 9.78 -13.88
N ILE A 30 3.72 10.99 -13.47
CA ILE A 30 4.60 11.86 -12.67
C ILE A 30 3.87 12.14 -11.36
N ASP A 31 4.49 11.78 -10.27
CA ASP A 31 3.90 11.85 -8.94
C ASP A 31 4.73 12.77 -8.03
N ARG A 32 4.02 13.46 -7.15
CA ARG A 32 4.66 14.21 -6.05
C ARG A 32 5.19 13.25 -5.00
N LEU A 33 6.21 13.69 -4.29
CA LEU A 33 6.69 13.05 -3.08
C LEU A 33 6.46 13.99 -1.89
N SER A 34 6.49 13.43 -0.68
CA SER A 34 6.46 14.21 0.56
C SER A 34 7.68 15.12 0.69
N GLU A 35 8.82 14.71 0.13
CA GLU A 35 10.01 15.53 0.03
C GLU A 35 9.77 16.69 -0.96
N PRO A 36 9.91 17.95 -0.50
CA PRO A 36 9.81 19.11 -1.39
C PRO A 36 10.85 19.05 -2.51
N ALA A 37 10.48 19.47 -3.69
CA ALA A 37 11.33 19.56 -4.88
C ALA A 37 11.77 18.21 -5.49
N GLN A 38 11.16 17.10 -5.12
CA GLN A 38 11.36 15.83 -5.82
C GLN A 38 10.05 15.32 -6.43
N LEU A 39 10.18 14.60 -7.55
CA LEU A 39 9.09 13.90 -8.22
C LEU A 39 9.50 12.44 -8.42
N ARG A 40 8.51 11.59 -8.65
CA ARG A 40 8.74 10.22 -9.11
C ARG A 40 8.02 10.00 -10.42
N TRP A 41 8.69 9.38 -11.37
CA TRP A 41 8.03 8.89 -12.55
C TRP A 41 7.78 7.39 -12.44
N GLN A 42 6.72 6.92 -13.07
CA GLN A 42 6.43 5.49 -13.15
C GLN A 42 5.59 5.14 -14.37
N ARG A 43 5.68 3.88 -14.77
CA ARG A 43 4.92 3.30 -15.88
C ARG A 43 4.16 2.06 -15.40
N VAL A 44 3.13 1.68 -16.15
CA VAL A 44 2.29 0.51 -15.84
C VAL A 44 3.06 -0.82 -15.89
N ASP A 45 4.21 -0.87 -16.55
CA ASP A 45 5.14 -2.00 -16.54
C ASP A 45 5.95 -2.10 -15.24
N GLY A 46 5.80 -1.15 -14.33
CA GLY A 46 6.48 -1.10 -13.03
C GLY A 46 7.83 -0.38 -13.05
N THR A 47 8.34 0.06 -14.21
CA THR A 47 9.54 0.89 -14.24
C THR A 47 9.28 2.23 -13.58
N THR A 48 10.24 2.69 -12.77
CA THR A 48 10.11 3.91 -11.96
C THR A 48 11.48 4.53 -11.68
N GLY A 49 11.50 5.80 -11.34
CA GLY A 49 12.69 6.49 -10.87
C GLY A 49 12.38 7.77 -10.14
N LEU A 50 13.31 8.20 -9.30
CA LEU A 50 13.27 9.49 -8.62
C LEU A 50 13.75 10.57 -9.59
N LEU A 51 13.06 11.69 -9.63
CA LEU A 51 13.43 12.87 -10.40
C LEU A 51 13.90 13.97 -9.43
N SER A 52 15.11 14.43 -9.63
CA SER A 52 15.70 15.55 -8.90
C SER A 52 16.07 16.68 -9.86
N PRO A 53 15.82 17.96 -9.51
CA PRO A 53 16.14 19.08 -10.38
C PRO A 53 17.66 19.26 -10.49
N ALA A 54 18.15 19.44 -11.72
CA ALA A 54 19.56 19.74 -12.03
C ALA A 54 19.68 20.44 -13.36
N ASP A 55 20.40 21.58 -13.42
CA ASP A 55 20.76 22.30 -14.63
C ASP A 55 19.56 22.61 -15.58
N GLY A 56 18.44 23.07 -15.03
CA GLY A 56 17.24 23.40 -15.80
C GLY A 56 16.49 22.19 -16.37
N ALA A 57 16.79 20.99 -15.86
CA ALA A 57 16.11 19.75 -16.19
C ALA A 57 15.92 18.89 -14.92
N TRP A 58 15.32 17.73 -15.06
CA TRP A 58 15.16 16.72 -14.00
C TRP A 58 15.95 15.48 -14.38
N ARG A 59 16.83 15.02 -13.50
CA ARG A 59 17.63 13.81 -13.70
C ARG A 59 17.01 12.66 -12.94
N SER A 60 16.98 11.51 -13.59
CA SER A 60 16.36 10.30 -13.07
C SER A 60 17.37 9.35 -12.46
N THR A 61 16.90 8.60 -11.46
CA THR A 61 17.59 7.42 -10.92
C THR A 61 16.76 6.16 -11.14
N THR A 62 17.40 4.99 -11.11
CA THR A 62 16.70 3.70 -11.17
C THR A 62 15.97 3.43 -9.86
N GLY A 63 14.66 3.28 -9.89
CA GLY A 63 13.84 2.88 -8.74
C GLY A 63 14.11 3.72 -7.48
N TRP A 64 14.57 3.08 -6.44
CA TRP A 64 14.94 3.67 -5.14
C TRP A 64 16.44 3.53 -4.85
N THR A 65 17.24 3.19 -5.87
CA THR A 65 18.67 2.88 -5.71
C THR A 65 19.55 4.11 -5.54
N GLY A 66 19.05 5.31 -5.86
CA GLY A 66 19.88 6.52 -5.95
C GLY A 66 20.85 6.52 -7.14
N ARG A 67 20.97 5.44 -7.92
CA ARG A 67 21.88 5.34 -9.07
C ARG A 67 21.28 6.02 -10.29
N PRO A 68 22.00 6.94 -10.95
CA PRO A 68 21.55 7.55 -12.20
C PRO A 68 21.25 6.49 -13.28
N ASP A 69 20.11 6.63 -13.97
CA ASP A 69 19.70 5.77 -15.08
C ASP A 69 19.89 6.44 -16.45
N GLY A 70 20.46 7.63 -16.47
CA GLY A 70 20.75 8.41 -17.67
C GLY A 70 19.55 9.16 -18.27
N LYS A 71 18.33 8.92 -17.77
CA LYS A 71 17.14 9.62 -18.26
C LYS A 71 17.10 11.08 -17.79
N VAL A 72 16.69 11.94 -18.71
CA VAL A 72 16.49 13.36 -18.44
C VAL A 72 15.05 13.72 -18.78
N VAL A 73 14.42 14.45 -17.87
CA VAL A 73 13.05 14.95 -18.05
C VAL A 73 13.05 16.46 -18.05
N ARG A 74 12.32 17.07 -19.00
CA ARG A 74 12.04 18.50 -19.03
C ARG A 74 10.54 18.70 -19.11
N PHE A 75 10.04 19.60 -18.30
CA PHE A 75 8.65 20.03 -18.35
C PHE A 75 8.55 21.37 -19.08
N GLY A 76 7.44 21.59 -19.78
CA GLY A 76 7.04 22.93 -20.21
C GLY A 76 6.63 23.77 -18.99
N GLU A 77 6.23 25.03 -19.24
CA GLU A 77 5.69 25.87 -18.18
C GLU A 77 4.43 25.24 -17.56
N CYS A 78 4.18 25.58 -16.29
CA CYS A 78 2.96 25.15 -15.61
C CYS A 78 1.72 25.56 -16.42
N GLY A 79 0.83 24.61 -16.68
CA GLY A 79 -0.37 24.81 -17.50
C GLY A 79 -0.24 24.41 -18.98
N GLU A 80 0.98 24.33 -19.52
CA GLU A 80 1.15 23.86 -20.91
C GLU A 80 0.95 22.34 -21.07
N GLY A 81 1.15 21.58 -20.00
CA GLY A 81 0.99 20.13 -20.01
C GLY A 81 1.97 19.41 -20.95
N ARG A 82 3.14 20.00 -21.21
CA ARG A 82 4.18 19.40 -22.08
C ARG A 82 5.29 18.76 -21.26
N ILE A 83 5.81 17.64 -21.77
CA ILE A 83 6.97 16.93 -21.21
C ILE A 83 7.91 16.52 -22.36
N ALA A 84 9.20 16.53 -22.08
CA ALA A 84 10.19 15.76 -22.83
C ALA A 84 10.79 14.73 -21.87
N PHE A 85 10.42 13.46 -22.04
CA PHE A 85 10.85 12.34 -21.22
C PHE A 85 11.83 11.49 -22.01
N ASP A 86 13.08 11.45 -21.61
CA ASP A 86 14.15 10.69 -22.26
C ASP A 86 14.14 10.85 -23.80
N ARG A 87 14.17 12.10 -24.29
CA ARG A 87 14.16 12.52 -25.70
C ARG A 87 12.81 12.33 -26.42
N GLN A 88 11.79 11.79 -25.78
CA GLN A 88 10.45 11.69 -26.35
C GLN A 88 9.59 12.85 -25.85
N ALA A 89 8.97 13.57 -26.77
CA ALA A 89 7.96 14.55 -26.42
C ALA A 89 6.66 13.87 -26.00
N GLY A 90 5.90 14.54 -25.13
CA GLY A 90 4.62 14.05 -24.69
C GLY A 90 3.72 15.17 -24.21
N SER A 91 2.45 14.83 -24.04
CA SER A 91 1.41 15.76 -23.56
C SER A 91 0.67 15.15 -22.38
N LYS A 92 0.34 16.00 -21.40
CA LYS A 92 -0.45 15.63 -20.24
C LYS A 92 -1.83 15.17 -20.67
N LEU A 93 -2.26 14.04 -20.15
CA LEU A 93 -3.60 13.52 -20.37
C LEU A 93 -4.61 14.34 -19.56
N ALA A 94 -5.74 14.65 -20.19
CA ALA A 94 -6.88 15.23 -19.50
C ALA A 94 -7.71 14.11 -18.86
N PHE A 95 -8.08 14.32 -17.62
CA PHE A 95 -9.03 13.47 -16.89
C PHE A 95 -10.17 14.33 -16.36
N ASP A 96 -11.32 13.72 -16.11
CA ASP A 96 -12.43 14.37 -15.42
C ASP A 96 -12.18 14.25 -13.90
N ILE A 97 -11.75 15.36 -13.30
CA ILE A 97 -11.34 15.42 -11.90
C ILE A 97 -12.39 16.18 -11.09
N THR A 98 -12.82 15.57 -9.97
CA THR A 98 -13.73 16.20 -9.01
C THR A 98 -13.13 16.13 -7.62
N GLU A 99 -12.80 17.29 -7.06
CA GLU A 99 -12.41 17.42 -5.64
C GLU A 99 -13.67 17.41 -4.77
N THR A 100 -13.57 16.81 -3.61
CA THR A 100 -14.70 16.74 -2.67
C THR A 100 -14.26 16.77 -1.21
N ARG A 101 -15.20 17.11 -0.35
CA ARG A 101 -15.16 16.83 1.09
C ARG A 101 -16.44 16.07 1.44
N PHE A 102 -16.30 14.97 2.15
CA PHE A 102 -17.43 14.11 2.49
C PHE A 102 -17.36 13.69 3.96
N ALA A 103 -18.50 13.31 4.51
CA ALA A 103 -18.60 12.85 5.88
C ALA A 103 -18.09 11.40 5.98
N GLY A 104 -17.02 11.20 6.75
CA GLY A 104 -16.63 9.91 7.28
C GLY A 104 -17.34 9.62 8.61
N LYS A 105 -16.85 8.64 9.35
CA LYS A 105 -17.38 8.31 10.69
C LYS A 105 -16.99 9.37 11.72
N GLY A 106 -17.82 10.42 11.82
CA GLY A 106 -17.61 11.54 12.75
C GLY A 106 -16.59 12.60 12.30
N GLU A 107 -16.02 12.46 11.11
CA GLU A 107 -14.99 13.35 10.57
C GLU A 107 -15.33 13.84 9.15
N GLN A 108 -14.68 14.93 8.73
CA GLN A 108 -14.73 15.42 7.36
C GLN A 108 -13.48 14.97 6.61
N LEU A 109 -13.68 14.18 5.57
CA LEU A 109 -12.60 13.63 4.77
C LEU A 109 -12.47 14.38 3.44
N ARG A 110 -11.23 14.66 3.02
CA ARG A 110 -10.95 15.15 1.67
C ARG A 110 -10.82 13.98 0.71
N GLY A 111 -11.44 14.09 -0.46
CA GLY A 111 -11.32 13.09 -1.51
C GLY A 111 -11.22 13.71 -2.90
N ARG A 112 -10.84 12.89 -3.86
CA ARG A 112 -10.73 13.22 -5.27
C ARG A 112 -11.17 12.03 -6.11
N LEU A 113 -12.12 12.26 -7.00
CA LEU A 113 -12.48 11.32 -8.06
C LEU A 113 -11.74 11.71 -9.34
N VAL A 114 -11.06 10.76 -9.95
CA VAL A 114 -10.38 10.91 -11.24
C VAL A 114 -10.95 9.88 -12.19
N LEU A 115 -11.64 10.32 -13.23
CA LEU A 115 -12.19 9.44 -14.27
C LEU A 115 -11.45 9.66 -15.59
N PRO A 116 -11.31 8.63 -16.42
CA PRO A 116 -10.96 8.80 -17.83
C PRO A 116 -11.90 9.82 -18.47
N HIS A 117 -11.38 10.68 -19.36
CA HIS A 117 -12.19 11.65 -20.05
C HIS A 117 -13.26 10.99 -20.94
N GLY A 118 -14.50 11.50 -20.90
CA GLY A 118 -15.64 11.01 -21.67
C GLY A 118 -16.86 10.70 -20.81
N ASP A 119 -17.96 10.27 -21.46
CA ASP A 119 -19.27 10.08 -20.81
C ASP A 119 -19.62 8.61 -20.51
N GLY A 120 -18.81 7.68 -20.99
CA GLY A 120 -19.07 6.24 -20.85
C GLY A 120 -18.92 5.73 -19.41
N PRO A 121 -19.57 4.61 -19.09
CA PRO A 121 -19.42 3.95 -17.80
C PRO A 121 -18.01 3.37 -17.64
N VAL A 122 -17.45 3.52 -16.44
CA VAL A 122 -16.12 3.01 -16.09
C VAL A 122 -16.14 2.29 -14.73
N PRO A 123 -15.34 1.24 -14.53
CA PRO A 123 -15.13 0.70 -13.21
C PRO A 123 -14.28 1.66 -12.37
N ILE A 124 -14.55 1.73 -11.07
CA ILE A 124 -13.89 2.68 -10.15
C ILE A 124 -13.26 1.90 -9.01
N ALA A 125 -11.98 2.16 -8.76
CA ALA A 125 -11.27 1.69 -7.59
C ALA A 125 -11.23 2.78 -6.51
N VAL A 126 -11.77 2.50 -5.33
CA VAL A 126 -11.60 3.32 -4.13
C VAL A 126 -10.34 2.85 -3.44
N ILE A 127 -9.35 3.74 -3.31
CA ILE A 127 -8.05 3.39 -2.74
C ILE A 127 -8.15 3.41 -1.22
N VAL A 128 -7.97 2.23 -0.61
CA VAL A 128 -7.87 2.04 0.83
C VAL A 128 -6.40 2.14 1.23
N HIS A 129 -6.13 2.96 2.23
CA HIS A 129 -4.77 3.22 2.69
C HIS A 129 -4.11 2.01 3.36
N GLY A 130 -2.79 1.93 3.25
CA GLY A 130 -1.92 1.17 4.14
C GLY A 130 -1.75 1.87 5.51
N SER A 131 -0.67 1.56 6.22
CA SER A 131 -0.37 2.15 7.53
C SER A 131 0.28 3.54 7.48
N GLU A 132 0.56 4.07 6.28
CA GLU A 132 1.13 5.41 6.10
C GLU A 132 0.23 6.52 6.67
N ASP A 133 0.83 7.64 7.07
CA ASP A 133 0.19 8.80 7.69
C ASP A 133 0.24 10.08 6.83
N TYR A 134 0.53 9.93 5.53
CA TYR A 134 0.52 11.02 4.57
C TYR A 134 -0.76 11.10 3.74
N SER A 135 -0.93 12.17 2.98
CA SER A 135 -2.08 12.42 2.10
C SER A 135 -2.14 11.43 0.92
N GLY A 136 -3.23 10.67 0.83
CA GLY A 136 -3.49 9.84 -0.35
C GLY A 136 -3.85 10.67 -1.58
N VAL A 137 -4.56 11.79 -1.40
CA VAL A 137 -4.95 12.69 -2.49
C VAL A 137 -3.74 13.33 -3.15
N ASP A 138 -2.69 13.65 -2.37
CA ASP A 138 -1.51 14.32 -2.91
C ASP A 138 -0.44 13.36 -3.44
N PHE A 139 -0.38 12.09 -2.96
CA PHE A 139 0.78 11.23 -3.19
C PHE A 139 0.48 9.85 -3.81
N TYR A 140 -0.78 9.41 -3.89
CA TYR A 140 -1.09 8.12 -4.50
C TYR A 140 -1.05 8.17 -6.04
N ALA A 141 -0.11 7.45 -6.60
CA ALA A 141 0.17 7.40 -8.03
C ALA A 141 -0.92 6.74 -8.87
N ALA A 142 -1.71 5.84 -8.29
CA ALA A 142 -2.80 5.15 -9.00
C ALA A 142 -3.78 6.14 -9.65
N GLN A 143 -4.00 7.33 -9.05
CA GLN A 143 -4.85 8.38 -9.59
C GLN A 143 -4.35 8.99 -10.92
N HIS A 144 -3.08 8.78 -11.27
CA HIS A 144 -2.52 9.22 -12.54
C HIS A 144 -2.44 8.08 -13.55
N LEU A 145 -2.03 6.90 -13.13
CA LEU A 145 -1.79 5.78 -14.05
C LEU A 145 -3.06 5.04 -14.47
N PHE A 146 -3.97 4.76 -13.54
CA PHE A 146 -5.12 3.91 -13.82
C PHE A 146 -6.18 4.59 -14.69
N PRO A 147 -6.47 5.90 -14.55
CA PRO A 147 -7.38 6.57 -15.47
C PRO A 147 -6.87 6.59 -16.91
N ALA A 148 -5.55 6.61 -17.13
CA ALA A 148 -4.96 6.47 -18.46
C ALA A 148 -5.17 5.08 -19.08
N GLN A 149 -5.58 4.09 -18.28
CA GLN A 149 -5.88 2.71 -18.68
C GLN A 149 -7.39 2.39 -18.66
N GLY A 150 -8.25 3.38 -18.44
CA GLY A 150 -9.70 3.19 -18.45
C GLY A 150 -10.34 2.86 -17.12
N VAL A 151 -9.62 2.94 -16.00
CA VAL A 151 -10.13 2.69 -14.64
C VAL A 151 -10.26 4.01 -13.89
N GLY A 152 -11.46 4.34 -13.41
CA GLY A 152 -11.67 5.45 -12.50
C GLY A 152 -11.02 5.19 -11.13
N VAL A 153 -10.53 6.24 -10.49
CA VAL A 153 -9.89 6.14 -9.16
C VAL A 153 -10.49 7.17 -8.22
N PHE A 154 -10.88 6.72 -7.04
CA PHE A 154 -11.21 7.60 -5.93
C PHE A 154 -10.13 7.48 -4.86
N VAL A 155 -9.41 8.56 -4.63
CA VAL A 155 -8.46 8.69 -3.53
C VAL A 155 -9.03 9.61 -2.47
N TYR A 156 -8.66 9.37 -1.22
CA TYR A 156 -9.04 10.26 -0.12
C TYR A 156 -7.90 10.35 0.90
N ASP A 157 -7.89 11.41 1.69
CA ASP A 157 -7.02 11.52 2.84
C ASP A 157 -7.66 10.76 4.01
N LYS A 158 -6.96 9.78 4.53
CA LYS A 158 -7.36 9.07 5.75
C LYS A 158 -7.54 10.07 6.90
N ARG A 159 -8.43 9.78 7.85
CA ARG A 159 -8.62 10.64 9.03
C ARG A 159 -7.29 10.99 9.68
N GLY A 160 -7.11 12.27 10.04
CA GLY A 160 -5.88 12.78 10.63
C GLY A 160 -4.69 12.88 9.69
N THR A 161 -4.90 12.71 8.36
CA THR A 161 -3.86 12.92 7.34
C THR A 161 -4.28 13.97 6.32
N GLY A 162 -3.32 14.55 5.62
CA GLY A 162 -3.56 15.52 4.55
C GLY A 162 -4.47 16.66 5.00
N GLN A 163 -5.63 16.79 4.36
CA GLN A 163 -6.63 17.81 4.70
C GLN A 163 -7.91 17.21 5.32
N SER A 164 -7.91 15.95 5.72
CA SER A 164 -8.98 15.35 6.48
C SER A 164 -8.87 15.72 7.96
N THR A 165 -10.02 15.85 8.62
CA THR A 165 -10.07 16.12 10.07
C THR A 165 -9.84 14.86 10.89
N GLY A 166 -9.81 15.00 12.22
CA GLY A 166 -9.64 13.91 13.17
C GLY A 166 -8.19 13.61 13.51
N THR A 167 -7.99 12.47 14.12
CA THR A 167 -6.67 11.96 14.51
C THR A 167 -6.33 10.72 13.71
N TYR A 168 -5.08 10.61 13.29
CA TYR A 168 -4.57 9.39 12.65
C TYR A 168 -4.79 8.17 13.55
N THR A 169 -5.25 7.09 12.95
CA THR A 169 -5.50 5.83 13.67
C THR A 169 -5.27 4.62 12.78
N GLN A 170 -5.05 3.48 13.42
CA GLN A 170 -5.06 2.14 12.83
C GLN A 170 -6.22 1.30 13.40
N ASP A 171 -7.29 1.93 13.85
CA ASP A 171 -8.55 1.24 14.15
C ASP A 171 -9.23 0.83 12.83
N PHE A 172 -9.17 -0.47 12.53
CA PHE A 172 -9.68 -1.01 11.27
C PHE A 172 -11.20 -0.86 11.14
N HIS A 173 -11.93 -0.82 12.24
CA HIS A 173 -13.38 -0.60 12.22
C HIS A 173 -13.72 0.83 11.80
N LEU A 174 -13.03 1.83 12.36
CA LEU A 174 -13.17 3.23 11.96
C LEU A 174 -12.71 3.46 10.51
N LEU A 175 -11.54 2.91 10.16
CA LEU A 175 -11.00 3.04 8.80
C LEU A 175 -11.89 2.37 7.75
N SER A 176 -12.51 1.24 8.08
CA SER A 176 -13.45 0.60 7.17
C SER A 176 -14.77 1.36 7.03
N ASP A 177 -15.26 2.02 8.09
CA ASP A 177 -16.41 2.91 7.99
C ASP A 177 -16.13 4.12 7.10
N ASP A 178 -14.92 4.70 7.19
CA ASP A 178 -14.47 5.78 6.30
C ASP A 178 -14.32 5.31 4.85
N ALA A 179 -13.81 4.10 4.62
CA ALA A 179 -13.70 3.52 3.29
C ALA A 179 -15.08 3.28 2.65
N VAL A 180 -16.07 2.86 3.42
CA VAL A 180 -17.47 2.74 2.96
C VAL A 180 -18.03 4.11 2.59
N ALA A 181 -17.80 5.13 3.42
CA ALA A 181 -18.20 6.50 3.10
C ALA A 181 -17.53 7.01 1.81
N ALA A 182 -16.24 6.70 1.62
CA ALA A 182 -15.50 7.03 0.39
C ALA A 182 -16.10 6.34 -0.84
N LEU A 183 -16.51 5.08 -0.74
CA LEU A 183 -17.17 4.36 -1.82
C LEU A 183 -18.51 4.99 -2.20
N HIS A 184 -19.32 5.35 -1.21
CA HIS A 184 -20.59 6.03 -1.46
C HIS A 184 -20.40 7.41 -2.10
N GLU A 185 -19.39 8.16 -1.66
CA GLU A 185 -19.08 9.46 -2.26
C GLU A 185 -18.57 9.31 -3.71
N ALA A 186 -17.67 8.34 -3.97
CA ALA A 186 -17.22 8.04 -5.32
C ALA A 186 -18.38 7.70 -6.26
N ARG A 187 -19.33 6.87 -5.80
CA ARG A 187 -20.54 6.50 -6.55
C ARG A 187 -21.43 7.72 -6.80
N ARG A 188 -21.65 8.56 -5.79
CA ARG A 188 -22.45 9.78 -5.91
C ARG A 188 -21.87 10.73 -6.97
N LEU A 189 -20.56 10.97 -6.94
CA LEU A 189 -19.88 11.87 -7.86
C LEU A 189 -19.84 11.33 -9.29
N ALA A 190 -19.58 10.05 -9.45
CA ALA A 190 -19.54 9.41 -10.77
C ALA A 190 -20.94 9.28 -11.40
N GLY A 191 -21.99 9.21 -10.59
CA GLY A 191 -23.36 9.08 -11.08
C GLY A 191 -23.52 7.89 -12.04
N PRO A 192 -24.10 8.10 -13.24
CA PRO A 192 -24.32 7.01 -14.21
C PRO A 192 -23.03 6.42 -14.79
N ARG A 193 -21.90 7.08 -14.62
CA ARG A 193 -20.58 6.56 -15.06
C ARG A 193 -20.02 5.46 -14.17
N ALA A 194 -20.54 5.26 -12.96
CA ALA A 194 -20.11 4.20 -12.06
C ALA A 194 -20.60 2.83 -12.55
N ALA A 195 -19.83 2.10 -13.36
CA ALA A 195 -20.18 0.76 -13.82
C ALA A 195 -20.03 -0.29 -12.72
N ARG A 196 -18.89 -0.31 -12.06
CA ARG A 196 -18.53 -1.15 -10.90
C ARG A 196 -17.67 -0.32 -9.97
N ILE A 197 -17.91 -0.41 -8.67
CA ILE A 197 -17.07 0.23 -7.67
C ILE A 197 -16.58 -0.84 -6.70
N GLY A 198 -15.30 -0.80 -6.33
CA GLY A 198 -14.75 -1.69 -5.33
C GLY A 198 -13.53 -1.09 -4.65
N PHE A 199 -12.99 -1.83 -3.71
CA PHE A 199 -11.86 -1.41 -2.91
C PHE A 199 -10.55 -1.96 -3.48
N LEU A 200 -9.53 -1.12 -3.49
CA LEU A 200 -8.15 -1.46 -3.86
C LEU A 200 -7.21 -0.91 -2.79
N GLY A 201 -6.30 -1.72 -2.30
CA GLY A 201 -5.26 -1.25 -1.40
C GLY A 201 -4.15 -2.27 -1.19
N GLY A 202 -3.16 -1.90 -0.40
CA GLY A 202 -2.02 -2.75 -0.05
C GLY A 202 -1.75 -2.76 1.45
N SER A 203 -0.94 -3.72 1.93
CA SER A 203 -0.52 -3.77 3.34
C SER A 203 -1.73 -3.79 4.29
N GLN A 204 -1.85 -2.83 5.22
CA GLN A 204 -2.97 -2.66 6.15
C GLN A 204 -4.36 -2.75 5.47
N ALA A 205 -4.45 -2.38 4.19
CA ALA A 205 -5.70 -2.52 3.45
C ALA A 205 -6.17 -3.98 3.32
N GLY A 206 -5.31 -4.96 3.55
CA GLY A 206 -5.67 -6.38 3.66
C GLY A 206 -6.68 -6.67 4.78
N TRP A 207 -6.67 -5.87 5.84
CA TRP A 207 -7.67 -5.93 6.92
C TRP A 207 -8.85 -4.99 6.65
N VAL A 208 -8.58 -3.78 6.21
CA VAL A 208 -9.59 -2.72 6.08
C VAL A 208 -10.51 -2.93 4.88
N ALA A 209 -9.99 -3.30 3.71
CA ALA A 209 -10.78 -3.38 2.48
C ALA A 209 -11.83 -4.52 2.50
N PRO A 210 -11.50 -5.77 2.93
CA PRO A 210 -12.52 -6.80 3.09
C PRO A 210 -13.56 -6.43 4.16
N LEU A 211 -13.12 -5.82 5.28
CA LEU A 211 -14.02 -5.37 6.34
C LEU A 211 -14.97 -4.28 5.83
N ALA A 212 -14.48 -3.30 5.06
CA ALA A 212 -15.32 -2.29 4.42
C ALA A 212 -16.32 -2.92 3.44
N ALA A 213 -15.87 -3.88 2.62
CA ALA A 213 -16.73 -4.57 1.68
C ALA A 213 -17.85 -5.36 2.38
N SER A 214 -17.61 -5.90 3.58
CA SER A 214 -18.64 -6.60 4.36
C SER A 214 -19.71 -5.67 4.96
N LYS A 215 -19.48 -4.36 4.97
CA LYS A 215 -20.38 -3.35 5.54
C LYS A 215 -21.28 -2.68 4.49
N THR A 216 -21.17 -3.04 3.21
CA THR A 216 -21.95 -2.41 2.14
C THR A 216 -22.26 -3.38 1.00
N ASP A 217 -23.47 -3.32 0.45
CA ASP A 217 -23.88 -4.07 -0.73
C ASP A 217 -23.44 -3.41 -2.06
N HIS A 218 -22.77 -2.28 -1.96
CA HIS A 218 -22.34 -1.52 -3.14
C HIS A 218 -20.93 -1.83 -3.61
N ALA A 219 -20.14 -2.56 -2.83
CA ALA A 219 -18.83 -3.02 -3.24
C ALA A 219 -18.95 -4.20 -4.20
N ALA A 220 -18.43 -4.04 -5.41
CA ALA A 220 -18.45 -5.05 -6.46
C ALA A 220 -17.21 -5.94 -6.48
N PHE A 221 -16.13 -5.54 -5.81
CA PHE A 221 -14.87 -6.28 -5.73
C PHE A 221 -13.98 -5.78 -4.59
N VAL A 222 -13.01 -6.63 -4.23
CA VAL A 222 -11.88 -6.27 -3.36
C VAL A 222 -10.59 -6.69 -4.05
N LEU A 223 -9.60 -5.80 -4.08
CA LEU A 223 -8.25 -6.08 -4.55
C LEU A 223 -7.24 -5.70 -3.47
N VAL A 224 -6.44 -6.67 -3.04
CA VAL A 224 -5.41 -6.49 -2.01
C VAL A 224 -4.04 -6.87 -2.56
N GLY A 225 -3.10 -5.95 -2.49
CA GLY A 225 -1.68 -6.20 -2.73
C GLY A 225 -0.92 -6.36 -1.41
N TYR A 226 0.00 -7.31 -1.32
CA TYR A 226 0.94 -7.49 -0.19
C TYR A 226 0.32 -7.26 1.20
N GLY A 227 -0.95 -7.62 1.38
CA GLY A 227 -1.64 -7.59 2.67
C GLY A 227 -1.72 -8.98 3.30
N MET A 228 -2.13 -9.05 4.55
CA MET A 228 -2.27 -10.29 5.29
C MET A 228 -3.73 -10.72 5.47
N ALA A 229 -3.95 -12.04 5.43
CA ALA A 229 -5.21 -12.68 5.80
C ALA A 229 -5.10 -13.35 7.20
N ASP A 230 -4.36 -12.75 8.09
CA ASP A 230 -4.20 -13.12 9.51
C ASP A 230 -4.29 -11.85 10.36
N SER A 231 -4.12 -11.95 11.68
CA SER A 231 -4.15 -10.80 12.58
C SER A 231 -2.83 -10.01 12.55
N PRO A 232 -2.84 -8.71 12.95
CA PRO A 232 -1.60 -7.96 13.16
C PRO A 232 -0.65 -8.58 14.20
N LEU A 233 -1.19 -9.31 15.19
CA LEU A 233 -0.37 -10.08 16.14
C LEU A 233 0.38 -11.23 15.47
N ALA A 234 -0.24 -11.84 14.45
CA ALA A 234 0.40 -12.87 13.66
C ALA A 234 1.49 -12.33 12.74
N GLU A 235 1.32 -11.11 12.24
CA GLU A 235 2.33 -10.43 11.42
C GLU A 235 3.65 -10.31 12.17
N ASP A 236 3.65 -9.77 13.40
CA ASP A 236 4.84 -9.67 14.26
C ASP A 236 5.49 -11.04 14.49
N ARG A 237 4.69 -12.06 14.85
CA ARG A 237 5.17 -13.43 15.04
C ARG A 237 5.87 -13.94 13.77
N ASP A 238 5.24 -13.80 12.62
CA ASP A 238 5.72 -14.37 11.37
C ASP A 238 6.99 -13.66 10.88
N GLN A 239 7.12 -12.34 11.11
CA GLN A 239 8.36 -11.58 10.92
C GLN A 239 9.49 -12.14 11.81
N VAL A 240 9.25 -12.30 13.12
CA VAL A 240 10.22 -12.87 14.05
C VAL A 240 10.66 -14.27 13.61
N MET A 241 9.70 -15.12 13.22
CA MET A 241 10.03 -16.47 12.76
C MET A 241 10.83 -16.46 11.46
N LEU A 242 10.52 -15.56 10.53
CA LEU A 242 11.27 -15.40 9.29
C LEU A 242 12.70 -14.93 9.55
N ASP A 243 12.90 -13.93 10.39
CA ASP A 243 14.22 -13.39 10.72
C ASP A 243 15.12 -14.45 11.39
N LEU A 244 14.59 -15.20 12.33
CA LEU A 244 15.32 -16.29 12.98
C LEU A 244 15.72 -17.42 12.02
N ARG A 245 14.83 -17.85 11.12
CA ARG A 245 15.16 -18.82 10.06
C ARG A 245 16.27 -18.31 9.15
N ARG A 246 16.21 -17.05 8.76
CA ARG A 246 17.23 -16.42 7.90
C ARG A 246 18.57 -16.29 8.61
N ALA A 247 18.56 -16.12 9.93
CA ALA A 247 19.75 -16.16 10.76
C ALA A 247 20.28 -17.61 11.00
N GLY A 248 19.63 -18.64 10.45
CA GLY A 248 20.09 -20.01 10.50
C GLY A 248 19.66 -20.77 11.78
N TYR A 249 18.74 -20.23 12.57
CA TYR A 249 18.27 -20.92 13.78
C TYR A 249 17.23 -22.00 13.46
N GLY A 250 17.33 -23.13 14.18
CA GLY A 250 16.47 -24.30 14.00
C GLY A 250 15.22 -24.29 14.88
N GLU A 251 14.43 -25.38 14.79
CA GLU A 251 13.10 -25.50 15.40
C GLU A 251 13.12 -25.38 16.94
N GLU A 252 14.19 -25.74 17.63
CA GLU A 252 14.28 -25.53 19.08
C GLU A 252 14.23 -24.06 19.46
N VAL A 253 14.99 -23.21 18.74
CA VAL A 253 14.98 -21.75 18.92
C VAL A 253 13.63 -21.17 18.50
N MET A 254 13.07 -21.66 17.41
CA MET A 254 11.75 -21.25 16.93
C MET A 254 10.65 -21.52 17.97
N ALA A 255 10.70 -22.64 18.67
CA ALA A 255 9.73 -22.95 19.74
C ALA A 255 9.85 -21.95 20.91
N LYS A 256 11.08 -21.64 21.36
CA LYS A 256 11.34 -20.63 22.40
C LYS A 256 10.90 -19.23 21.98
N ALA A 257 11.16 -18.86 20.73
CA ALA A 257 10.73 -17.57 20.18
C ALA A 257 9.20 -17.46 20.08
N ARG A 258 8.47 -18.55 19.79
CA ARG A 258 7.01 -18.56 19.84
C ARG A 258 6.47 -18.26 21.24
N GLU A 259 7.09 -18.80 22.31
CA GLU A 259 6.71 -18.45 23.69
C GLU A 259 6.84 -16.94 23.95
N ILE A 260 7.90 -16.33 23.41
CA ILE A 260 8.14 -14.88 23.54
C ILE A 260 7.11 -14.10 22.73
N THR A 261 6.90 -14.41 21.44
CA THR A 261 5.94 -13.69 20.60
C THR A 261 4.51 -13.83 21.09
N GLU A 262 4.14 -14.94 21.71
CA GLU A 262 2.86 -15.08 22.40
C GLU A 262 2.75 -14.17 23.63
N ALA A 263 3.83 -14.01 24.40
CA ALA A 263 3.82 -13.14 25.58
C ALA A 263 3.80 -11.65 25.18
N THR A 264 4.58 -11.27 24.18
CA THR A 264 4.56 -9.90 23.65
C THR A 264 3.21 -9.57 23.02
N ALA A 265 2.62 -10.50 22.26
CA ALA A 265 1.29 -10.37 21.70
C ALA A 265 0.21 -10.19 22.78
N ALA A 266 0.28 -10.92 23.89
CA ALA A 266 -0.65 -10.77 25.02
C ALA A 266 -0.55 -9.39 25.66
N VAL A 267 0.67 -8.86 25.85
CA VAL A 267 0.90 -7.49 26.37
C VAL A 267 0.28 -6.44 25.41
N VAL A 268 0.50 -6.58 24.11
CA VAL A 268 -0.03 -5.63 23.11
C VAL A 268 -1.57 -5.75 23.00
N ALA A 269 -2.09 -6.97 22.97
CA ALA A 269 -3.52 -7.24 22.90
C ALA A 269 -4.30 -6.69 24.10
N SER A 270 -3.70 -6.70 25.29
CA SER A 270 -4.26 -6.07 26.50
C SER A 270 -4.05 -4.55 26.54
N ARG A 271 -3.57 -3.93 25.48
CA ARG A 271 -3.13 -2.52 25.45
C ARG A 271 -2.12 -2.17 26.55
N ARG A 272 -1.27 -3.15 26.91
CA ARG A 272 -0.20 -3.06 27.92
C ARG A 272 -0.72 -2.99 29.38
N GLU A 273 -1.98 -3.35 29.59
CA GLU A 273 -2.58 -3.36 30.94
C GLU A 273 -2.24 -4.65 31.71
N ALA A 274 -2.03 -5.76 31.00
CA ALA A 274 -1.81 -7.08 31.57
C ALA A 274 -0.61 -7.82 30.94
N ASP A 275 -0.35 -9.04 31.41
CA ASP A 275 0.58 -10.04 30.85
C ASP A 275 2.08 -9.72 30.95
N TRP A 276 2.47 -8.61 31.55
CA TRP A 276 3.87 -8.23 31.73
C TRP A 276 4.67 -9.25 32.54
N GLU A 277 4.08 -9.89 33.57
CA GLU A 277 4.79 -10.85 34.40
C GLU A 277 5.32 -12.04 33.60
N ARG A 278 4.49 -12.60 32.69
CA ARG A 278 4.90 -13.68 31.79
C ARG A 278 6.07 -13.23 30.88
N LEU A 279 5.96 -12.04 30.31
CA LEU A 279 7.00 -11.48 29.45
C LEU A 279 8.32 -11.30 30.24
N GLU A 280 8.27 -10.75 31.44
CA GLU A 280 9.46 -10.54 32.28
C GLU A 280 10.15 -11.85 32.69
N VAL A 281 9.38 -12.92 32.92
CA VAL A 281 9.93 -14.26 33.18
C VAL A 281 10.70 -14.76 31.95
N LEU A 282 10.13 -14.63 30.73
CA LEU A 282 10.76 -15.07 29.50
C LEU A 282 11.99 -14.22 29.14
N ARG A 283 11.92 -12.90 29.36
CA ARG A 283 13.08 -11.99 29.20
C ARG A 283 14.25 -12.46 30.05
N ARG A 284 14.05 -12.67 31.36
CA ARG A 284 15.11 -13.16 32.27
C ARG A 284 15.64 -14.53 31.85
N ARG A 285 14.75 -15.41 31.34
CA ARG A 285 15.11 -16.76 30.93
C ARG A 285 16.00 -16.77 29.69
N TYR A 286 15.71 -15.92 28.70
CA TYR A 286 16.31 -15.99 27.38
C TYR A 286 17.26 -14.84 27.04
N ALA A 287 17.41 -13.80 27.87
CA ALA A 287 18.25 -12.61 27.58
C ALA A 287 19.71 -12.94 27.27
N GLY A 288 20.25 -14.07 27.78
CA GLY A 288 21.63 -14.50 27.51
C GLY A 288 21.80 -15.39 26.29
N GLU A 289 20.73 -15.74 25.59
CA GLU A 289 20.76 -16.61 24.43
C GLU A 289 21.28 -15.89 23.17
N PRO A 290 22.12 -16.50 22.35
CA PRO A 290 22.70 -15.87 21.17
C PRO A 290 21.66 -15.39 20.12
N TRP A 291 20.50 -16.03 20.07
CA TRP A 291 19.41 -15.71 19.15
C TRP A 291 18.48 -14.61 19.65
N TYR A 292 18.51 -14.29 20.96
CA TYR A 292 17.57 -13.33 21.55
C TYR A 292 17.64 -11.93 20.92
N PRO A 293 18.81 -11.35 20.59
CA PRO A 293 18.90 -10.06 19.92
C PRO A 293 18.39 -10.06 18.46
N ALA A 294 18.21 -11.24 17.86
CA ALA A 294 17.68 -11.38 16.51
C ALA A 294 16.13 -11.30 16.45
N ILE A 295 15.46 -11.33 17.62
CA ILE A 295 14.02 -11.08 17.67
C ILE A 295 13.78 -9.59 17.43
N LYS A 296 13.12 -9.28 16.30
CA LYS A 296 12.72 -7.93 15.93
C LYS A 296 11.19 -7.85 15.89
N GLY A 297 10.56 -8.14 14.77
CA GLY A 297 9.10 -8.02 14.59
C GLY A 297 8.61 -6.58 14.64
N GLU A 298 7.32 -6.39 14.52
CA GLU A 298 6.67 -5.07 14.55
C GLU A 298 6.72 -4.44 15.97
N PHE A 299 6.49 -5.25 17.00
CA PHE A 299 6.49 -4.81 18.39
C PHE A 299 7.31 -5.69 19.33
N SER A 300 7.55 -6.97 19.01
CA SER A 300 8.24 -7.89 19.92
C SER A 300 9.64 -7.40 20.29
N GLY A 301 10.42 -6.96 19.29
CA GLY A 301 11.76 -6.43 19.54
C GLY A 301 11.76 -5.20 20.45
N LEU A 302 10.80 -4.28 20.25
CA LEU A 302 10.64 -3.11 21.09
C LEU A 302 10.35 -3.51 22.56
N LEU A 303 9.38 -4.42 22.75
CA LEU A 303 9.02 -4.92 24.06
C LEU A 303 10.16 -5.67 24.77
N LEU A 304 11.08 -6.28 24.03
CA LEU A 304 12.24 -6.97 24.61
C LEU A 304 13.41 -6.05 24.95
N GLN A 305 13.57 -4.93 24.23
CA GLN A 305 14.69 -4.01 24.39
C GLN A 305 14.46 -2.93 25.45
N HIS A 306 13.20 -2.66 25.83
CA HIS A 306 12.82 -1.58 26.75
C HIS A 306 12.12 -2.13 27.99
N THR A 307 12.27 -1.41 29.13
CA THR A 307 11.52 -1.73 30.34
C THR A 307 10.05 -1.32 30.19
N ARG A 308 9.19 -1.88 31.04
CA ARG A 308 7.77 -1.52 31.07
C ARG A 308 7.61 0.02 31.24
N GLU A 309 8.35 0.63 32.15
CA GLU A 309 8.28 2.08 32.43
C GLU A 309 8.70 2.89 31.20
N GLN A 310 9.73 2.46 30.45
CA GLN A 310 10.15 3.12 29.22
C GLN A 310 9.07 3.04 28.13
N ILE A 311 8.43 1.88 27.97
CA ILE A 311 7.37 1.68 27.01
C ILE A 311 6.14 2.50 27.37
N GLU A 312 5.73 2.49 28.64
CA GLU A 312 4.59 3.27 29.13
C GLU A 312 4.81 4.78 28.98
N ALA A 313 6.04 5.27 29.21
CA ALA A 313 6.38 6.68 29.05
C ALA A 313 6.24 7.19 27.60
N THR A 314 6.40 6.33 26.59
CA THR A 314 6.30 6.67 25.18
C THR A 314 5.01 6.15 24.52
N ALA A 315 4.21 5.38 25.26
CA ALA A 315 3.04 4.70 24.74
C ALA A 315 2.04 5.62 24.04
N ALA A 316 1.75 6.79 24.61
CA ALA A 316 0.83 7.77 24.04
C ALA A 316 1.29 8.32 22.69
N GLN A 317 2.60 8.32 22.42
CA GLN A 317 3.18 8.78 21.14
C GLN A 317 3.13 7.70 20.05
N HIS A 318 3.17 6.43 20.47
CA HIS A 318 3.25 5.27 19.56
C HIS A 318 1.93 4.51 19.43
N ASP A 319 0.96 4.73 20.32
CA ASP A 319 -0.34 4.07 20.23
C ASP A 319 -1.19 4.71 19.12
N LYS A 320 -1.26 4.02 17.99
CA LYS A 320 -2.07 4.41 16.84
C LYS A 320 -3.50 3.86 16.91
N GLY A 321 -3.91 3.27 18.02
CA GLY A 321 -5.22 2.64 18.17
C GLY A 321 -5.40 1.37 17.34
N THR A 322 -4.30 0.69 16.98
CA THR A 322 -4.31 -0.50 16.13
C THR A 322 -5.25 -1.58 16.69
N THR A 323 -6.06 -2.16 15.81
CA THR A 323 -6.96 -3.27 16.16
C THR A 323 -6.19 -4.60 16.18
N TRP A 324 -5.32 -4.77 17.17
CA TRP A 324 -4.36 -5.87 17.26
C TRP A 324 -5.01 -7.27 17.21
N ASN A 325 -6.18 -7.44 17.84
CA ASN A 325 -6.90 -8.71 17.92
C ASN A 325 -7.83 -8.96 16.72
N TYR A 326 -7.66 -8.22 15.61
CA TYR A 326 -8.55 -8.37 14.46
C TYR A 326 -8.35 -9.73 13.79
N ASP A 327 -9.41 -10.55 13.75
CA ASP A 327 -9.46 -11.78 12.96
C ASP A 327 -10.15 -11.50 11.62
N THR A 328 -9.40 -11.61 10.55
CA THR A 328 -9.88 -11.40 9.17
C THR A 328 -10.79 -12.55 8.69
N MET A 329 -10.63 -13.78 9.20
CA MET A 329 -11.23 -14.96 8.62
C MET A 329 -12.77 -15.01 8.66
N PRO A 330 -13.47 -14.52 9.69
CA PRO A 330 -14.93 -14.46 9.67
C PRO A 330 -15.46 -13.60 8.50
N VAL A 331 -14.83 -12.44 8.28
CA VAL A 331 -15.17 -11.54 7.17
C VAL A 331 -14.88 -12.19 5.82
N MET A 332 -13.71 -12.78 5.66
CA MET A 332 -13.30 -13.44 4.42
C MET A 332 -14.25 -14.59 4.05
N ARG A 333 -14.72 -15.36 5.02
CA ARG A 333 -15.70 -16.43 4.82
C ARG A 333 -17.10 -15.92 4.48
N ALA A 334 -17.46 -14.72 4.94
CA ALA A 334 -18.77 -14.13 4.68
C ALA A 334 -18.86 -13.49 3.29
N LEU A 335 -17.78 -12.93 2.77
CA LEU A 335 -17.77 -12.23 1.49
C LEU A 335 -18.04 -13.18 0.31
N ARG A 336 -18.90 -12.73 -0.61
CA ARG A 336 -19.29 -13.44 -1.85
C ARG A 336 -18.96 -12.65 -3.11
N ILE A 337 -18.36 -11.49 -2.98
CA ILE A 337 -17.89 -10.68 -4.13
C ILE A 337 -16.51 -11.16 -4.57
N PRO A 338 -16.14 -10.97 -5.86
CA PRO A 338 -14.82 -11.32 -6.36
C PRO A 338 -13.70 -10.61 -5.62
N GLN A 339 -12.64 -11.35 -5.28
CA GLN A 339 -11.45 -10.82 -4.64
C GLN A 339 -10.19 -11.22 -5.40
N LEU A 340 -9.26 -10.29 -5.56
CA LEU A 340 -7.91 -10.55 -6.06
C LEU A 340 -6.91 -10.25 -4.95
N TRP A 341 -6.12 -11.24 -4.58
CA TRP A 341 -5.04 -11.11 -3.61
C TRP A 341 -3.70 -11.34 -4.31
N ILE A 342 -2.80 -10.37 -4.21
CA ILE A 342 -1.50 -10.37 -4.85
C ILE A 342 -0.42 -10.30 -3.77
N LEU A 343 0.36 -11.36 -3.61
CA LEU A 343 1.34 -11.52 -2.55
C LEU A 343 2.77 -11.32 -3.09
N ALA A 344 3.61 -10.69 -2.28
CA ALA A 344 5.04 -10.59 -2.50
C ALA A 344 5.72 -11.87 -1.99
N GLY A 345 6.41 -12.60 -2.89
CA GLY A 345 6.94 -13.94 -2.57
C GLY A 345 8.18 -13.96 -1.68
N ALA A 346 8.77 -12.80 -1.40
CA ALA A 346 9.92 -12.66 -0.50
C ALA A 346 9.69 -11.52 0.50
N ASP A 347 8.45 -11.23 0.83
CA ASP A 347 8.05 -10.18 1.76
C ASP A 347 8.64 -10.43 3.15
N ARG A 348 9.34 -9.42 3.69
CA ARG A 348 9.91 -9.46 5.03
C ARG A 348 9.04 -8.74 6.06
N GLU A 349 8.16 -7.86 5.61
CA GLU A 349 7.25 -7.10 6.45
C GLU A 349 5.95 -7.90 6.72
N ALA A 350 5.34 -8.44 5.66
CA ALA A 350 4.17 -9.30 5.72
C ALA A 350 4.47 -10.68 5.11
N PRO A 351 5.13 -11.61 5.85
CA PRO A 351 5.49 -12.93 5.33
C PRO A 351 4.29 -13.66 4.73
N PRO A 352 4.37 -14.12 3.46
CA PRO A 352 3.16 -14.50 2.72
C PRO A 352 2.66 -15.92 3.01
N GLU A 353 3.43 -16.78 3.68
CA GLU A 353 3.18 -18.22 3.71
C GLU A 353 1.83 -18.59 4.33
N GLU A 354 1.50 -18.04 5.50
CA GLU A 354 0.24 -18.35 6.18
C GLU A 354 -0.94 -17.68 5.46
N THR A 355 -0.78 -16.44 5.00
CA THR A 355 -1.78 -15.75 4.17
C THR A 355 -2.09 -16.56 2.92
N LEU A 356 -1.07 -17.02 2.19
CA LEU A 356 -1.22 -17.85 1.01
C LEU A 356 -2.01 -19.14 1.31
N ARG A 357 -1.63 -19.85 2.37
CA ARG A 357 -2.30 -21.08 2.79
C ARG A 357 -3.79 -20.84 3.07
N ARG A 358 -4.13 -19.74 3.76
CA ARG A 358 -5.52 -19.40 4.11
C ARG A 358 -6.34 -19.01 2.88
N LEU A 359 -5.77 -18.22 1.97
CA LEU A 359 -6.44 -17.79 0.74
C LEU A 359 -6.71 -18.99 -0.21
N VAL A 360 -5.73 -19.90 -0.34
CA VAL A 360 -5.91 -21.14 -1.11
C VAL A 360 -7.03 -21.97 -0.54
N ALA A 361 -7.03 -22.20 0.79
CA ALA A 361 -8.09 -22.96 1.46
C ALA A 361 -9.49 -22.33 1.29
N LEU A 362 -9.59 -21.00 1.27
CA LEU A 362 -10.85 -20.31 0.97
C LEU A 362 -11.28 -20.52 -0.49
N GLY A 363 -10.35 -20.45 -1.45
CA GLY A 363 -10.61 -20.72 -2.85
C GLY A 363 -11.10 -22.17 -3.08
N GLU A 364 -10.45 -23.16 -2.46
CA GLU A 364 -10.85 -24.56 -2.48
C GLU A 364 -12.23 -24.79 -1.85
N ALA A 365 -12.60 -23.98 -0.86
CA ALA A 365 -13.94 -23.98 -0.26
C ALA A 365 -15.00 -23.24 -1.10
N GLY A 366 -14.65 -22.78 -2.32
CA GLY A 366 -15.57 -22.15 -3.27
C GLY A 366 -15.80 -20.65 -3.09
N HIS A 367 -14.95 -19.97 -2.29
CA HIS A 367 -15.00 -18.52 -2.23
C HIS A 367 -14.43 -17.89 -3.50
N PRO A 368 -14.96 -16.75 -3.99
CA PRO A 368 -14.54 -16.13 -5.24
C PRO A 368 -13.23 -15.35 -5.06
N ILE A 369 -12.15 -16.05 -4.70
CA ILE A 369 -10.83 -15.51 -4.42
C ILE A 369 -9.85 -15.98 -5.50
N THR A 370 -9.20 -15.04 -6.16
CA THR A 370 -8.04 -15.26 -7.01
C THR A 370 -6.79 -14.91 -6.23
N THR A 371 -5.84 -15.81 -6.13
CA THR A 371 -4.58 -15.61 -5.40
C THR A 371 -3.40 -15.70 -6.36
N VAL A 372 -2.56 -14.67 -6.32
CA VAL A 372 -1.37 -14.54 -7.16
C VAL A 372 -0.15 -14.26 -6.30
N VAL A 373 0.97 -14.87 -6.64
CA VAL A 373 2.27 -14.61 -6.00
C VAL A 373 3.23 -14.04 -7.05
N PHE A 374 3.93 -12.96 -6.70
CA PHE A 374 5.08 -12.45 -7.43
C PHE A 374 6.38 -12.95 -6.77
N PRO A 375 7.02 -13.99 -7.30
CA PRO A 375 8.24 -14.56 -6.72
C PRO A 375 9.39 -13.55 -6.69
N GLY A 376 10.17 -13.55 -5.60
CA GLY A 376 11.37 -12.71 -5.48
C GLY A 376 11.05 -11.20 -5.39
N THR A 377 9.87 -10.84 -4.96
CA THR A 377 9.51 -9.45 -4.63
C THR A 377 9.35 -9.27 -3.14
N ASP A 378 9.67 -8.08 -2.66
CA ASP A 378 9.46 -7.64 -1.29
C ASP A 378 8.17 -6.82 -1.15
N HIS A 379 7.88 -6.35 0.04
CA HIS A 379 6.71 -5.53 0.36
C HIS A 379 6.47 -4.42 -0.67
N GLY A 380 5.20 -4.19 -1.08
CA GLY A 380 4.87 -3.31 -2.20
C GLY A 380 5.07 -3.93 -3.58
N ILE A 381 5.26 -5.26 -3.67
CA ILE A 381 5.57 -6.01 -4.92
C ILE A 381 6.80 -5.42 -5.62
N ARG A 382 7.82 -5.07 -4.84
CA ARG A 382 9.05 -4.44 -5.33
C ARG A 382 10.13 -5.46 -5.61
N GLU A 383 10.74 -5.37 -6.79
CA GLU A 383 11.98 -6.10 -7.10
C GLU A 383 13.16 -5.38 -6.43
N PHE A 384 14.16 -6.13 -5.99
CA PHE A 384 15.28 -5.62 -5.22
C PHE A 384 16.60 -6.28 -5.56
N GLU A 385 17.67 -5.58 -5.23
CA GLU A 385 19.03 -6.10 -5.11
C GLU A 385 19.36 -6.25 -3.62
N THR A 386 20.11 -7.28 -3.27
CA THR A 386 20.54 -7.52 -1.88
C THR A 386 22.02 -7.16 -1.75
N GLY A 387 22.34 -6.28 -0.81
CA GLY A 387 23.72 -5.94 -0.44
C GLY A 387 24.38 -7.03 0.41
N ASP A 388 25.69 -6.88 0.64
CA ASP A 388 26.49 -7.83 1.44
C ASP A 388 26.04 -7.90 2.90
N ASP A 389 25.43 -6.84 3.40
CA ASP A 389 24.84 -6.72 4.74
C ASP A 389 23.37 -7.17 4.80
N ASP A 390 22.89 -7.85 3.74
CA ASP A 390 21.50 -8.29 3.59
C ASP A 390 20.45 -7.16 3.47
N THR A 391 20.87 -5.90 3.31
CA THR A 391 19.96 -4.80 2.99
C THR A 391 19.38 -4.97 1.59
N ARG A 392 18.11 -4.56 1.42
CA ARG A 392 17.41 -4.57 0.13
C ARG A 392 17.31 -3.16 -0.44
N THR A 393 17.74 -3.01 -1.68
CA THR A 393 17.56 -1.76 -2.43
C THR A 393 16.59 -2.01 -3.58
N TYR A 394 15.48 -1.30 -3.59
CA TYR A 394 14.41 -1.53 -4.56
C TYR A 394 14.73 -0.92 -5.92
N THR A 395 14.55 -1.73 -6.97
CA THR A 395 14.91 -1.35 -8.35
C THR A 395 13.69 -0.94 -9.17
N ARG A 396 12.53 -1.58 -8.95
CA ARG A 396 11.26 -1.29 -9.63
C ARG A 396 10.09 -1.97 -8.92
N ILE A 397 8.88 -1.63 -9.30
CA ILE A 397 7.70 -2.46 -9.05
C ILE A 397 7.75 -3.63 -10.05
N ALA A 398 7.37 -4.83 -9.64
CA ALA A 398 7.43 -5.99 -10.51
C ALA A 398 6.61 -5.80 -11.78
N ASP A 399 7.18 -6.22 -12.92
CA ASP A 399 6.46 -6.18 -14.20
C ASP A 399 5.15 -6.96 -14.13
N GLY A 400 4.10 -6.36 -14.66
CA GLY A 400 2.77 -6.94 -14.70
C GLY A 400 1.91 -6.67 -13.46
N TYR A 401 2.47 -6.20 -12.34
CA TYR A 401 1.67 -5.97 -11.12
C TYR A 401 0.56 -4.93 -11.33
N GLN A 402 0.91 -3.74 -11.82
CA GLN A 402 -0.07 -2.68 -12.05
C GLN A 402 -1.03 -3.03 -13.20
N ARG A 403 -0.52 -3.64 -14.27
CA ARG A 403 -1.33 -4.10 -15.39
C ARG A 403 -2.33 -5.16 -14.95
N MET A 404 -1.93 -6.11 -14.11
CA MET A 404 -2.83 -7.13 -13.55
C MET A 404 -3.99 -6.50 -12.77
N GLN A 405 -3.73 -5.49 -11.96
CA GLN A 405 -4.77 -4.76 -11.22
C GLN A 405 -5.76 -4.10 -12.19
N VAL A 406 -5.25 -3.37 -13.18
CA VAL A 406 -6.07 -2.70 -14.19
C VAL A 406 -6.92 -3.71 -14.96
N ASP A 407 -6.31 -4.75 -15.52
CA ASP A 407 -7.01 -5.77 -16.30
C ASP A 407 -8.10 -6.46 -15.48
N TRP A 408 -7.81 -6.81 -14.24
CA TRP A 408 -8.78 -7.45 -13.36
C TRP A 408 -9.94 -6.52 -12.97
N ILE A 409 -9.67 -5.24 -12.71
CA ILE A 409 -10.71 -4.24 -12.44
C ILE A 409 -11.61 -4.06 -13.67
N LEU A 410 -11.05 -4.03 -14.88
CA LEU A 410 -11.80 -3.87 -16.13
C LEU A 410 -12.67 -5.09 -16.46
N THR A 411 -12.16 -6.29 -16.26
CA THR A 411 -12.78 -7.53 -16.76
C THR A 411 -13.42 -8.39 -15.68
N GLY A 412 -13.00 -8.27 -14.41
CA GLY A 412 -13.39 -9.13 -13.29
C GLY A 412 -12.69 -10.48 -13.26
N THR A 413 -11.79 -10.75 -14.18
CA THR A 413 -11.00 -11.99 -14.29
C THR A 413 -9.57 -11.65 -14.70
N LEU A 414 -8.65 -12.60 -14.54
CA LEU A 414 -7.31 -12.47 -15.12
C LEU A 414 -7.32 -13.11 -16.52
N PRO A 415 -7.06 -12.33 -17.58
CA PRO A 415 -6.80 -12.93 -18.90
C PRO A 415 -5.56 -13.83 -18.84
N HIS A 416 -5.49 -14.83 -19.74
CA HIS A 416 -4.34 -15.76 -19.83
C HIS A 416 -3.02 -15.11 -20.32
N ALA A 417 -2.88 -13.81 -20.18
CA ALA A 417 -1.66 -13.09 -20.52
C ALA A 417 -0.60 -13.22 -19.42
N PRO A 418 0.68 -13.32 -19.73
CA PRO A 418 1.70 -13.33 -18.70
C PRO A 418 1.79 -11.94 -18.03
N TYR A 419 1.86 -11.94 -16.72
CA TYR A 419 2.10 -10.76 -15.89
C TYR A 419 3.50 -10.85 -15.27
N GLY A 420 4.53 -10.58 -16.09
CA GLY A 420 5.90 -10.74 -15.65
C GLY A 420 6.17 -12.15 -15.12
N ARG A 421 6.67 -12.26 -13.89
CA ARG A 421 6.94 -13.53 -13.20
C ARG A 421 5.80 -14.00 -12.27
N ALA A 422 4.65 -13.35 -12.32
CA ALA A 422 3.51 -13.70 -11.46
C ALA A 422 3.05 -15.15 -11.67
N ARG A 423 2.63 -15.78 -10.59
CA ARG A 423 2.04 -17.12 -10.59
C ARG A 423 0.64 -17.06 -9.99
N VAL A 424 -0.37 -17.42 -10.77
CA VAL A 424 -1.72 -17.65 -10.25
C VAL A 424 -1.68 -18.98 -9.50
N VAL A 425 -2.00 -18.94 -8.20
CA VAL A 425 -1.92 -20.10 -7.30
C VAL A 425 -3.31 -20.68 -7.07
N ALA A 426 -4.33 -19.83 -6.98
CA ALA A 426 -5.73 -20.24 -6.88
C ALA A 426 -6.61 -19.26 -7.66
N GLN A 427 -7.60 -19.80 -8.36
CA GLN A 427 -8.60 -19.03 -9.09
C GLN A 427 -9.94 -19.77 -9.07
N PRO A 428 -11.09 -19.09 -8.89
CA PRO A 428 -12.41 -19.72 -8.98
C PRO A 428 -12.64 -20.38 -10.33
N GLY A 429 -13.07 -21.65 -10.32
CA GLY A 429 -13.46 -22.37 -11.56
C GLY A 429 -12.33 -23.16 -12.25
N TYR A 430 -11.22 -23.41 -11.59
CA TYR A 430 -10.21 -24.39 -12.01
C TYR A 430 -10.30 -25.64 -11.17
#